data_ecf2c0b8210875e754da26d4cd759599
#
_entry.id   ecf2c0b8210875e754da26d4cd759599
#
_cell.length_a   1.000
_cell.length_b   1.000
_cell.length_c   1.000
_cell.angle_alpha   90.00
_cell.angle_beta   90.00
_cell.angle_gamma   90.00
#
_symmetry.space_group_name_H-M   'P 1'
#
loop_
_entity.id
_entity.type
_entity.pdbx_description
1 polymer ?
#
loop_
_entity_poly.entity_id
_entity_poly.type
_entity_poly.pdbx_seq_one_letter_code
_entity_poly.pdbx_strand_id
1 'polypeptide(L)'
;FEGINSILNANSSEITFLNNNNQNKGIAKSLAKACIVNKKSKNLLPNNCKPILVDDTYKSFALISNLFNSKRVSNGKISELSFVDKNSQIGNNVEINSFSNISENCEIDNEVIIDSNCNIGPNVKIGKKTIIHSNCSLFNCNIGSNCIIKSGAVIGGQGFGFDPKSKIKIEHYGDVVIKDNCYIGSNTTIDRAVFESTLISENSHIDNLVQIAHNVKIGKHAIIAAQTGIAGSTIIDDFVMIGGQAGISGHLKIGKNVTIAAKSGVTK
;
A
#
# COMPACT_ATOMS: atom_id res chain seq x y z
N PHE A 1 -20.19 16.11 -13.38
CA PHE A 1 -19.46 15.05 -14.08
C PHE A 1 -19.79 13.72 -13.41
N GLU A 2 -19.98 12.68 -14.21
CA GLU A 2 -20.36 11.33 -13.74
C GLU A 2 -19.17 10.40 -13.56
N GLY A 3 -18.02 10.76 -14.15
CA GLY A 3 -16.83 9.93 -14.07
C GLY A 3 -15.60 10.56 -14.71
N ILE A 4 -14.53 9.77 -14.71
CA ILE A 4 -13.26 10.08 -15.36
C ILE A 4 -12.87 8.88 -16.24
N ASN A 5 -12.43 9.15 -17.47
CA ASN A 5 -12.11 8.11 -18.43
C ASN A 5 -10.93 8.48 -19.33
N SER A 6 -10.44 7.54 -20.12
CA SER A 6 -9.37 7.79 -21.08
C SER A 6 -9.82 8.77 -22.16
N ILE A 7 -8.86 9.45 -22.82
CA ILE A 7 -9.14 10.42 -23.90
C ILE A 7 -10.04 9.83 -24.98
N LEU A 8 -9.86 8.57 -25.35
CA LEU A 8 -10.60 7.93 -26.44
C LEU A 8 -11.98 7.44 -26.04
N ASN A 9 -12.18 7.10 -24.76
CA ASN A 9 -13.39 6.43 -24.28
C ASN A 9 -14.30 7.36 -23.46
N ALA A 10 -13.81 8.55 -23.09
CA ALA A 10 -14.61 9.50 -22.33
C ALA A 10 -15.80 10.01 -23.14
N ASN A 11 -16.97 10.02 -22.51
CA ASN A 11 -18.22 10.51 -23.07
C ASN A 11 -18.51 11.97 -22.66
N SER A 12 -19.65 12.51 -23.09
CA SER A 12 -20.05 13.91 -22.85
C SER A 12 -20.42 14.23 -21.40
N SER A 13 -20.41 13.28 -20.47
CA SER A 13 -20.61 13.49 -19.03
C SER A 13 -19.34 13.28 -18.21
N GLU A 14 -18.24 12.86 -18.85
CA GLU A 14 -17.00 12.47 -18.16
C GLU A 14 -15.86 13.49 -18.34
N ILE A 15 -14.89 13.41 -17.43
CA ILE A 15 -13.62 14.13 -17.48
C ILE A 15 -12.54 13.21 -18.06
N THR A 16 -11.58 13.81 -18.77
CA THR A 16 -10.33 13.12 -19.15
C THR A 16 -9.12 13.95 -18.74
N PHE A 17 -7.93 13.46 -18.98
CA PHE A 17 -6.69 14.20 -18.75
C PHE A 17 -5.71 14.02 -19.91
N LEU A 18 -4.87 15.03 -20.13
CA LEU A 18 -3.84 15.03 -21.14
C LEU A 18 -2.49 15.31 -20.47
N ASN A 19 -1.65 14.28 -20.37
CA ASN A 19 -0.27 14.41 -19.92
C ASN A 19 0.66 14.57 -21.13
N ASN A 20 1.70 15.38 -21.03
CA ASN A 20 2.53 15.92 -22.12
C ASN A 20 3.23 14.91 -23.07
N ASN A 21 3.25 13.63 -22.77
CA ASN A 21 4.03 12.66 -23.52
C ASN A 21 3.15 11.68 -24.28
N ASN A 22 3.11 11.79 -25.60
CA ASN A 22 2.56 10.80 -26.56
C ASN A 22 1.05 10.49 -26.55
N GLN A 23 0.24 11.12 -25.69
CA GLN A 23 -1.22 10.90 -25.64
C GLN A 23 -2.02 11.78 -26.61
N ASN A 24 -1.37 12.62 -27.42
CA ASN A 24 -2.04 13.54 -28.34
C ASN A 24 -2.81 12.83 -29.48
N LYS A 25 -2.55 11.54 -29.71
CA LYS A 25 -3.27 10.74 -30.70
C LYS A 25 -4.70 10.48 -30.19
N GLY A 26 -5.66 11.17 -30.75
CA GLY A 26 -7.08 10.96 -30.45
C GLY A 26 -7.76 12.11 -29.67
N ILE A 27 -7.03 13.07 -29.11
CA ILE A 27 -7.64 14.17 -28.36
C ILE A 27 -8.65 14.97 -29.21
N ALA A 28 -8.35 15.19 -30.48
CA ALA A 28 -9.26 15.90 -31.40
C ALA A 28 -10.60 15.17 -31.64
N LYS A 29 -10.67 13.86 -31.36
CA LYS A 29 -11.86 13.01 -31.48
C LYS A 29 -12.53 12.74 -30.14
N SER A 30 -11.99 13.27 -29.04
CA SER A 30 -12.53 13.02 -27.71
C SER A 30 -13.92 13.63 -27.55
N LEU A 31 -14.82 12.85 -26.96
CA LEU A 31 -16.16 13.30 -26.59
C LEU A 31 -16.23 13.78 -25.13
N ALA A 32 -15.10 13.81 -24.43
CA ALA A 32 -15.04 14.24 -23.04
C ALA A 32 -15.61 15.65 -22.86
N LYS A 33 -16.38 15.85 -21.80
CA LYS A 33 -16.94 17.16 -21.45
C LYS A 33 -15.87 18.16 -21.00
N ALA A 34 -14.82 17.68 -20.31
CA ALA A 34 -13.70 18.49 -19.88
C ALA A 34 -12.40 17.67 -19.87
N CYS A 35 -11.28 18.37 -19.98
CA CYS A 35 -9.94 17.77 -19.92
C CYS A 35 -9.04 18.53 -18.95
N ILE A 36 -8.40 17.79 -18.04
CA ILE A 36 -7.32 18.31 -17.18
C ILE A 36 -6.09 18.46 -18.08
N VAL A 37 -5.61 19.69 -18.22
CA VAL A 37 -4.58 20.03 -19.20
C VAL A 37 -3.72 21.19 -18.71
N ASN A 38 -2.45 21.24 -19.10
CA ASN A 38 -1.60 22.40 -18.87
C ASN A 38 -1.83 23.48 -19.94
N LYS A 39 -1.31 24.68 -19.69
CA LYS A 39 -1.45 25.83 -20.60
C LYS A 39 -0.93 25.56 -22.02
N LYS A 40 0.17 24.77 -22.16
CA LYS A 40 0.81 24.48 -23.45
C LYS A 40 -0.05 23.60 -24.36
N SER A 41 -0.81 22.69 -23.76
CA SER A 41 -1.62 21.71 -24.49
C SER A 41 -3.09 22.09 -24.65
N LYS A 42 -3.52 23.27 -24.12
CA LYS A 42 -4.89 23.76 -24.20
C LYS A 42 -5.46 23.76 -25.64
N ASN A 43 -4.65 24.20 -26.60
CA ASN A 43 -5.07 24.38 -27.99
C ASN A 43 -5.24 23.04 -28.75
N LEU A 44 -4.89 21.90 -28.13
CA LEU A 44 -5.08 20.58 -28.71
C LEU A 44 -6.50 20.03 -28.47
N LEU A 45 -7.28 20.65 -27.59
CA LEU A 45 -8.60 20.20 -27.23
C LEU A 45 -9.62 20.53 -28.32
N PRO A 46 -10.58 19.60 -28.59
CA PRO A 46 -11.69 19.90 -29.46
C PRO A 46 -12.63 20.94 -28.82
N ASN A 47 -13.39 21.64 -29.64
CA ASN A 47 -14.27 22.75 -29.19
C ASN A 47 -15.33 22.33 -28.16
N ASN A 48 -15.73 21.08 -28.15
CA ASN A 48 -16.71 20.50 -27.22
C ASN A 48 -16.11 20.16 -25.83
N CYS A 49 -14.79 20.18 -25.68
CA CYS A 49 -14.11 19.78 -24.46
C CYS A 49 -13.58 21.02 -23.69
N LYS A 50 -14.13 21.25 -22.49
CA LYS A 50 -13.71 22.39 -21.65
C LYS A 50 -12.34 22.13 -21.01
N PRO A 51 -11.36 23.04 -21.14
CA PRO A 51 -10.07 22.89 -20.45
C PRO A 51 -10.19 23.16 -18.96
N ILE A 52 -9.66 22.26 -18.14
CA ILE A 52 -9.36 22.45 -16.71
C ILE A 52 -7.86 22.72 -16.63
N LEU A 53 -7.47 23.99 -16.54
CA LEU A 53 -6.07 24.39 -16.58
C LEU A 53 -5.40 24.16 -15.24
N VAL A 54 -4.28 23.42 -15.26
CA VAL A 54 -3.47 23.07 -14.09
C VAL A 54 -1.99 23.15 -14.43
N ASP A 55 -1.14 23.31 -13.42
CA ASP A 55 0.31 23.30 -13.60
C ASP A 55 0.86 21.87 -13.70
N ASP A 56 0.36 20.97 -12.86
CA ASP A 56 0.71 19.53 -12.87
C ASP A 56 -0.53 18.69 -13.19
N THR A 57 -0.59 18.18 -14.41
CA THR A 57 -1.72 17.41 -14.91
C THR A 57 -1.85 16.03 -14.22
N TYR A 58 -0.71 15.40 -13.89
CA TYR A 58 -0.73 14.06 -13.29
C TYR A 58 -1.16 14.11 -11.83
N LYS A 59 -0.64 15.07 -11.07
CA LYS A 59 -1.08 15.34 -9.69
C LYS A 59 -2.56 15.68 -9.63
N SER A 60 -3.02 16.54 -10.54
CA SER A 60 -4.44 16.94 -10.61
C SER A 60 -5.34 15.79 -11.01
N PHE A 61 -4.90 14.92 -11.91
CA PHE A 61 -5.59 13.67 -12.24
C PHE A 61 -5.73 12.77 -11.01
N ALA A 62 -4.64 12.56 -10.26
CA ALA A 62 -4.66 11.75 -9.04
C ALA A 62 -5.66 12.30 -8.00
N LEU A 63 -5.68 13.62 -7.80
CA LEU A 63 -6.63 14.28 -6.88
C LEU A 63 -8.08 14.10 -7.34
N ILE A 64 -8.35 14.34 -8.62
CA ILE A 64 -9.72 14.27 -9.18
C ILE A 64 -10.21 12.81 -9.24
N SER A 65 -9.34 11.85 -9.58
CA SER A 65 -9.73 10.43 -9.59
C SER A 65 -10.23 9.95 -8.23
N ASN A 66 -9.68 10.48 -7.15
CA ASN A 66 -10.14 10.17 -5.79
C ASN A 66 -11.55 10.70 -5.49
N LEU A 67 -12.05 11.74 -6.20
CA LEU A 67 -13.41 12.24 -6.02
C LEU A 67 -14.47 11.30 -6.61
N PHE A 68 -14.10 10.52 -7.61
CA PHE A 68 -14.98 9.54 -8.24
C PHE A 68 -14.87 8.14 -7.62
N ASN A 69 -13.90 7.94 -6.73
CA ASN A 69 -13.75 6.68 -6.01
C ASN A 69 -14.61 6.71 -4.73
N SER A 70 -15.65 5.90 -4.69
CA SER A 70 -16.40 5.68 -3.46
C SER A 70 -15.49 4.99 -2.45
N LYS A 71 -15.01 5.74 -1.45
CA LYS A 71 -14.24 5.15 -0.36
C LYS A 71 -15.10 4.09 0.34
N ARG A 72 -14.55 2.89 0.49
CA ARG A 72 -15.19 1.85 1.28
C ARG A 72 -15.31 2.31 2.73
N VAL A 73 -16.51 2.23 3.27
CA VAL A 73 -16.83 2.58 4.65
C VAL A 73 -17.32 1.31 5.35
N SER A 74 -16.90 1.11 6.58
CA SER A 74 -17.36 -0.02 7.40
C SER A 74 -18.88 0.00 7.56
N ASN A 75 -19.49 -1.15 7.43
CA ASN A 75 -20.92 -1.37 7.71
C ASN A 75 -21.20 -1.72 9.20
N GLY A 76 -20.13 -1.82 10.02
CA GLY A 76 -20.20 -2.13 11.44
C GLY A 76 -20.66 -3.55 11.79
N LYS A 77 -20.66 -4.49 10.84
CA LYS A 77 -21.16 -5.85 11.06
C LYS A 77 -20.01 -6.83 11.29
N ILE A 78 -20.14 -7.64 12.33
CA ILE A 78 -19.28 -8.80 12.57
C ILE A 78 -20.05 -10.04 12.15
N SER A 79 -19.50 -10.79 11.21
CA SER A 79 -20.15 -12.01 10.69
C SER A 79 -20.21 -13.09 11.77
N GLU A 80 -21.35 -13.76 11.87
CA GLU A 80 -21.52 -14.95 12.74
C GLU A 80 -20.60 -16.12 12.34
N LEU A 81 -20.12 -16.13 11.10
CA LEU A 81 -19.15 -17.11 10.60
C LEU A 81 -17.68 -16.69 10.84
N SER A 82 -17.44 -15.62 11.58
CA SER A 82 -16.11 -15.23 12.02
C SER A 82 -15.88 -15.66 13.47
N PHE A 83 -14.61 -15.86 13.84
CA PHE A 83 -14.23 -16.07 15.22
C PHE A 83 -13.53 -14.84 15.78
N VAL A 84 -13.96 -14.39 16.96
CA VAL A 84 -13.30 -13.31 17.69
C VAL A 84 -13.07 -13.79 19.13
N ASP A 85 -11.80 -13.85 19.54
CA ASP A 85 -11.47 -14.24 20.91
C ASP A 85 -12.00 -13.22 21.92
N LYS A 86 -12.53 -13.71 23.03
CA LYS A 86 -13.14 -12.91 24.08
C LYS A 86 -12.19 -11.91 24.78
N ASN A 87 -10.88 -12.17 24.71
CA ASN A 87 -9.86 -11.30 25.31
C ASN A 87 -9.40 -10.21 24.32
N SER A 88 -9.95 -10.17 23.09
CA SER A 88 -9.65 -9.14 22.12
C SER A 88 -10.60 -7.96 22.23
N GLN A 89 -10.08 -6.77 22.01
CA GLN A 89 -10.82 -5.52 22.08
C GLN A 89 -11.22 -5.09 20.67
N ILE A 90 -12.52 -4.95 20.45
CA ILE A 90 -13.10 -4.51 19.17
C ILE A 90 -13.74 -3.13 19.36
N GLY A 91 -13.25 -2.17 18.59
CA GLY A 91 -13.74 -0.80 18.59
C GLY A 91 -15.14 -0.64 17.99
N ASN A 92 -15.59 0.62 17.89
CA ASN A 92 -16.90 0.93 17.34
C ASN A 92 -16.92 0.81 15.81
N ASN A 93 -18.04 0.36 15.26
CA ASN A 93 -18.27 0.28 13.82
C ASN A 93 -17.18 -0.51 13.06
N VAL A 94 -16.69 -1.61 13.65
CA VAL A 94 -15.76 -2.54 13.01
C VAL A 94 -16.54 -3.51 12.15
N GLU A 95 -16.04 -3.77 10.93
CA GLU A 95 -16.56 -4.79 10.01
C GLU A 95 -15.62 -5.99 10.00
N ILE A 96 -16.12 -7.20 10.31
CA ILE A 96 -15.38 -8.44 10.21
C ILE A 96 -16.18 -9.41 9.36
N ASN A 97 -15.64 -9.80 8.22
CA ASN A 97 -16.33 -10.65 7.28
C ASN A 97 -16.08 -12.14 7.56
N SER A 98 -16.88 -12.99 6.91
CA SER A 98 -16.94 -14.44 7.18
C SER A 98 -15.60 -15.15 7.08
N PHE A 99 -15.40 -16.15 7.92
CA PHE A 99 -14.22 -17.01 7.98
C PHE A 99 -12.93 -16.32 8.42
N SER A 100 -13.03 -15.11 8.95
CA SER A 100 -11.90 -14.44 9.57
C SER A 100 -11.77 -14.86 11.03
N ASN A 101 -10.53 -15.07 11.47
CA ASN A 101 -10.15 -15.44 12.82
C ASN A 101 -9.41 -14.29 13.49
N ILE A 102 -9.91 -13.80 14.60
CA ILE A 102 -9.25 -12.81 15.46
C ILE A 102 -8.84 -13.55 16.74
N SER A 103 -7.55 -13.77 16.90
CA SER A 103 -6.98 -14.48 18.05
C SER A 103 -6.94 -13.59 19.30
N GLU A 104 -6.42 -14.14 20.38
CA GLU A 104 -6.34 -13.50 21.69
C GLU A 104 -5.51 -12.21 21.71
N ASN A 105 -5.87 -11.29 22.61
CA ASN A 105 -5.17 -10.04 22.90
C ASN A 105 -4.98 -9.13 21.69
N CYS A 106 -5.87 -9.19 20.70
CA CYS A 106 -5.88 -8.23 19.59
C CYS A 106 -6.60 -6.94 19.99
N GLU A 107 -6.11 -5.82 19.48
CA GLU A 107 -6.72 -4.49 19.63
C GLU A 107 -7.11 -3.98 18.24
N ILE A 108 -8.41 -4.01 17.92
CA ILE A 108 -8.96 -3.56 16.64
C ILE A 108 -9.69 -2.24 16.87
N ASP A 109 -9.16 -1.14 16.36
CA ASP A 109 -9.71 0.20 16.60
C ASP A 109 -10.97 0.47 15.73
N ASN A 110 -11.56 1.63 15.90
CA ASN A 110 -12.82 2.02 15.28
C ASN A 110 -12.77 2.02 13.75
N GLU A 111 -13.90 1.67 13.14
CA GLU A 111 -14.10 1.73 11.68
C GLU A 111 -13.11 0.86 10.86
N VAL A 112 -12.41 -0.10 11.49
CA VAL A 112 -11.58 -1.07 10.80
C VAL A 112 -12.45 -2.02 9.98
N ILE A 113 -11.97 -2.41 8.81
CA ILE A 113 -12.60 -3.41 7.95
C ILE A 113 -11.65 -4.58 7.80
N ILE A 114 -12.12 -5.79 8.14
CA ILE A 114 -11.40 -7.04 7.93
C ILE A 114 -12.22 -7.91 6.98
N ASP A 115 -11.71 -8.11 5.78
CA ASP A 115 -12.35 -8.95 4.77
C ASP A 115 -12.28 -10.44 5.14
N SER A 116 -12.93 -11.27 4.33
CA SER A 116 -13.05 -12.71 4.58
C SER A 116 -11.72 -13.46 4.57
N ASN A 117 -11.65 -14.55 5.31
CA ASN A 117 -10.51 -15.48 5.39
C ASN A 117 -9.21 -14.84 5.90
N CYS A 118 -9.29 -13.82 6.73
CA CYS A 118 -8.13 -13.24 7.38
C CYS A 118 -7.77 -13.98 8.67
N ASN A 119 -6.48 -14.17 8.92
CA ASN A 119 -5.97 -14.70 10.18
C ASN A 119 -5.21 -13.59 10.92
N ILE A 120 -5.82 -13.08 11.99
CA ILE A 120 -5.28 -11.99 12.80
C ILE A 120 -4.90 -12.54 14.16
N GLY A 121 -3.61 -12.55 14.45
CA GLY A 121 -3.32 -12.94 15.75
C GLY A 121 -2.11 -13.40 16.22
N PRO A 122 -1.80 -13.78 17.45
CA PRO A 122 -2.24 -13.04 18.65
C PRO A 122 -1.47 -11.70 18.78
N ASN A 123 -1.88 -10.84 19.71
CA ASN A 123 -1.22 -9.58 20.05
C ASN A 123 -1.07 -8.59 18.86
N VAL A 124 -2.00 -8.61 17.92
CA VAL A 124 -2.02 -7.69 16.78
C VAL A 124 -2.81 -6.44 17.13
N LYS A 125 -2.28 -5.26 16.77
CA LYS A 125 -2.99 -3.98 16.89
C LYS A 125 -3.26 -3.41 15.51
N ILE A 126 -4.50 -2.97 15.26
CA ILE A 126 -4.92 -2.37 13.99
C ILE A 126 -5.59 -1.03 14.27
N GLY A 127 -4.98 0.04 13.77
CA GLY A 127 -5.45 1.41 13.97
C GLY A 127 -6.67 1.76 13.11
N LYS A 128 -7.31 2.84 13.49
CA LYS A 128 -8.59 3.34 12.99
C LYS A 128 -8.65 3.42 11.46
N LYS A 129 -9.81 3.01 10.89
CA LYS A 129 -10.10 3.07 9.45
C LYS A 129 -9.16 2.28 8.54
N THR A 130 -8.37 1.39 9.10
CA THR A 130 -7.51 0.50 8.32
C THR A 130 -8.35 -0.60 7.68
N ILE A 131 -8.01 -0.95 6.44
CA ILE A 131 -8.68 -1.99 5.66
C ILE A 131 -7.72 -3.15 5.45
N ILE A 132 -8.11 -4.33 5.92
CA ILE A 132 -7.41 -5.59 5.70
C ILE A 132 -8.21 -6.39 4.67
N HIS A 133 -7.69 -6.54 3.47
CA HIS A 133 -8.35 -7.32 2.43
C HIS A 133 -8.22 -8.83 2.67
N SER A 134 -9.04 -9.60 1.94
CA SER A 134 -9.17 -11.05 2.13
C SER A 134 -7.85 -11.83 2.08
N ASN A 135 -7.80 -12.94 2.81
CA ASN A 135 -6.67 -13.89 2.86
C ASN A 135 -5.37 -13.31 3.43
N CYS A 136 -5.42 -12.25 4.22
CA CYS A 136 -4.25 -11.74 4.92
C CYS A 136 -3.95 -12.55 6.18
N SER A 137 -2.64 -12.67 6.51
CA SER A 137 -2.17 -13.27 7.75
C SER A 137 -1.29 -12.26 8.50
N LEU A 138 -1.73 -11.85 9.68
CA LEU A 138 -1.08 -10.84 10.50
C LEU A 138 -0.67 -11.45 11.84
N PHE A 139 0.59 -11.32 12.20
CA PHE A 139 1.16 -11.85 13.45
C PHE A 139 2.12 -10.82 14.07
N ASN A 140 2.14 -10.71 15.39
CA ASN A 140 3.15 -9.89 16.07
C ASN A 140 3.41 -8.56 15.36
N CYS A 141 2.34 -7.80 15.07
CA CYS A 141 2.47 -6.54 14.35
C CYS A 141 1.52 -5.46 14.89
N ASN A 142 1.96 -4.22 14.72
CA ASN A 142 1.20 -3.02 15.04
C ASN A 142 0.99 -2.24 13.73
N ILE A 143 -0.24 -2.14 13.26
CA ILE A 143 -0.61 -1.43 12.04
C ILE A 143 -1.30 -0.13 12.43
N GLY A 144 -0.84 0.99 11.90
CA GLY A 144 -1.40 2.32 12.13
C GLY A 144 -2.76 2.54 11.50
N SER A 145 -3.21 3.79 11.52
CA SER A 145 -4.52 4.21 11.02
C SER A 145 -4.51 4.47 9.52
N ASN A 146 -5.68 4.34 8.88
CA ASN A 146 -5.89 4.60 7.45
C ASN A 146 -4.97 3.79 6.52
N CYS A 147 -4.50 2.63 6.95
CA CYS A 147 -3.70 1.75 6.12
C CYS A 147 -4.58 0.88 5.22
N ILE A 148 -4.02 0.44 4.11
CA ILE A 148 -4.64 -0.53 3.20
C ILE A 148 -3.70 -1.70 3.05
N ILE A 149 -4.11 -2.87 3.54
CA ILE A 149 -3.36 -4.13 3.40
C ILE A 149 -4.10 -4.99 2.38
N LYS A 150 -3.48 -5.22 1.24
CA LYS A 150 -4.10 -5.93 0.11
C LYS A 150 -4.07 -7.44 0.31
N SER A 151 -4.95 -8.11 -0.43
CA SER A 151 -5.19 -9.55 -0.29
C SER A 151 -3.92 -10.40 -0.35
N GLY A 152 -3.84 -11.38 0.54
CA GLY A 152 -2.75 -12.34 0.60
C GLY A 152 -1.46 -11.83 1.25
N ALA A 153 -1.44 -10.60 1.78
CA ALA A 153 -0.26 -10.11 2.49
C ALA A 153 -0.01 -10.91 3.78
N VAL A 154 1.26 -11.20 4.06
CA VAL A 154 1.71 -11.89 5.28
C VAL A 154 2.65 -10.97 6.05
N ILE A 155 2.25 -10.57 7.25
CA ILE A 155 2.98 -9.59 8.05
C ILE A 155 3.28 -10.16 9.43
N GLY A 156 4.56 -10.05 9.86
CA GLY A 156 4.99 -10.45 11.20
C GLY A 156 5.31 -11.93 11.35
N GLY A 157 5.42 -12.66 10.23
CA GLY A 157 6.00 -14.01 10.21
C GLY A 157 7.48 -14.00 10.60
N GLN A 158 8.02 -15.16 10.96
CA GLN A 158 9.44 -15.30 11.25
C GLN A 158 10.28 -15.11 9.98
N GLY A 159 11.35 -14.34 10.10
CA GLY A 159 12.27 -14.11 9.00
C GLY A 159 13.22 -15.28 8.73
N PHE A 160 13.97 -15.16 7.65
CA PHE A 160 15.00 -16.10 7.26
C PHE A 160 16.31 -15.79 8.02
N GLY A 161 16.57 -16.55 9.10
CA GLY A 161 17.76 -16.39 9.92
C GLY A 161 18.34 -17.74 10.31
N PHE A 162 19.60 -18.01 9.93
CA PHE A 162 20.33 -19.23 10.27
C PHE A 162 21.80 -18.91 10.51
N ASP A 163 22.40 -19.55 11.51
CA ASP A 163 23.86 -19.52 11.64
C ASP A 163 24.51 -20.17 10.43
N PRO A 164 25.41 -19.48 9.70
CA PRO A 164 25.95 -19.98 8.44
C PRO A 164 26.76 -21.27 8.58
N LYS A 165 27.32 -21.54 9.76
CA LYS A 165 28.15 -22.72 10.03
C LYS A 165 27.32 -23.91 10.49
N SER A 166 26.58 -23.75 11.59
CA SER A 166 25.80 -24.82 12.23
C SER A 166 24.47 -25.06 11.57
N LYS A 167 23.96 -24.12 10.74
CA LYS A 167 22.61 -24.12 10.16
C LYS A 167 21.48 -24.08 11.19
N ILE A 168 21.81 -23.78 12.44
CA ILE A 168 20.81 -23.62 13.49
C ILE A 168 19.97 -22.37 13.18
N LYS A 169 18.66 -22.52 13.29
CA LYS A 169 17.70 -21.43 13.10
C LYS A 169 17.84 -20.38 14.19
N ILE A 170 17.80 -19.12 13.79
CA ILE A 170 17.73 -17.97 14.70
C ILE A 170 16.27 -17.62 14.91
N GLU A 171 15.81 -17.66 16.17
CA GLU A 171 14.42 -17.29 16.48
C GLU A 171 14.26 -15.76 16.52
N HIS A 172 13.06 -15.32 16.09
CA HIS A 172 12.73 -13.89 16.01
C HIS A 172 11.73 -13.53 17.11
N TYR A 173 12.06 -12.58 17.94
CA TYR A 173 11.28 -12.15 19.12
C TYR A 173 10.68 -10.74 18.97
N GLY A 174 11.15 -9.95 18.01
CA GLY A 174 10.66 -8.62 17.73
C GLY A 174 9.28 -8.63 17.02
N ASP A 175 8.88 -7.51 16.49
CA ASP A 175 7.60 -7.32 15.81
C ASP A 175 7.75 -6.62 14.46
N VAL A 176 6.60 -6.30 13.83
CA VAL A 176 6.50 -5.39 12.70
C VAL A 176 5.68 -4.18 13.12
N VAL A 177 6.18 -2.98 12.81
CA VAL A 177 5.43 -1.73 12.99
C VAL A 177 5.20 -1.06 11.65
N ILE A 178 3.94 -0.89 11.28
CA ILE A 178 3.50 -0.14 10.10
C ILE A 178 2.82 1.12 10.61
N LYS A 179 3.34 2.30 10.23
CA LYS A 179 2.77 3.59 10.62
C LYS A 179 1.56 3.96 9.76
N ASP A 180 0.98 5.13 10.00
CA ASP A 180 -0.26 5.58 9.38
C ASP A 180 -0.18 5.79 7.87
N ASN A 181 -1.32 5.66 7.19
CA ASN A 181 -1.50 5.94 5.76
C ASN A 181 -0.60 5.10 4.84
N CYS A 182 -0.22 3.89 5.24
CA CYS A 182 0.58 2.99 4.42
C CYS A 182 -0.29 2.12 3.52
N TYR A 183 0.25 1.80 2.35
CA TYR A 183 -0.33 0.86 1.40
C TYR A 183 0.60 -0.35 1.24
N ILE A 184 0.09 -1.54 1.52
CA ILE A 184 0.83 -2.81 1.37
C ILE A 184 0.13 -3.65 0.31
N GLY A 185 0.84 -3.94 -0.76
CA GLY A 185 0.36 -4.66 -1.93
C GLY A 185 0.04 -6.13 -1.69
N SER A 186 -0.64 -6.73 -2.64
CA SER A 186 -1.06 -8.13 -2.57
C SER A 186 0.13 -9.09 -2.51
N ASN A 187 0.03 -10.13 -1.68
CA ASN A 187 1.06 -11.16 -1.49
C ASN A 187 2.45 -10.59 -1.11
N THR A 188 2.49 -9.41 -0.54
CA THR A 188 3.72 -8.85 0.04
C THR A 188 3.97 -9.48 1.40
N THR A 189 5.23 -9.81 1.68
CA THR A 189 5.65 -10.42 2.93
C THR A 189 6.58 -9.50 3.70
N ILE A 190 6.30 -9.31 4.99
CA ILE A 190 7.08 -8.46 5.90
C ILE A 190 7.42 -9.27 7.15
N ASP A 191 8.70 -9.59 7.30
CA ASP A 191 9.17 -10.42 8.40
C ASP A 191 9.34 -9.59 9.68
N ARG A 192 9.01 -10.22 10.83
CA ARG A 192 9.30 -9.63 12.15
C ARG A 192 10.78 -9.53 12.41
N ALA A 193 11.19 -8.57 13.20
CA ALA A 193 12.57 -8.39 13.60
C ALA A 193 13.06 -9.54 14.52
N VAL A 194 14.37 -9.77 14.55
CA VAL A 194 14.98 -10.65 15.55
C VAL A 194 14.76 -10.06 16.94
N PHE A 195 15.10 -8.79 17.12
CA PHE A 195 14.79 -7.95 18.28
C PHE A 195 14.28 -6.60 17.78
N GLU A 196 13.59 -5.85 18.60
CA GLU A 196 12.96 -4.56 18.23
C GLU A 196 11.88 -4.73 17.14
N SER A 197 11.89 -3.87 16.10
CA SER A 197 10.87 -3.87 15.06
C SER A 197 11.45 -3.79 13.66
N THR A 198 10.83 -4.49 12.73
CA THR A 198 10.84 -4.14 11.31
C THR A 198 9.85 -2.98 11.13
N LEU A 199 10.29 -1.85 10.56
CA LEU A 199 9.55 -0.60 10.55
C LEU A 199 9.20 -0.14 9.15
N ILE A 200 7.94 0.18 8.92
CA ILE A 200 7.44 0.89 7.75
C ILE A 200 6.88 2.24 8.21
N SER A 201 7.52 3.33 7.83
CA SER A 201 7.10 4.68 8.24
C SER A 201 5.92 5.17 7.41
N GLU A 202 5.27 6.23 7.90
CA GLU A 202 4.02 6.76 7.40
C GLU A 202 4.06 7.18 5.91
N ASN A 203 2.92 7.08 5.26
CA ASN A 203 2.69 7.42 3.85
C ASN A 203 3.54 6.62 2.86
N SER A 204 4.03 5.44 3.24
CA SER A 204 4.81 4.58 2.35
C SER A 204 3.90 3.67 1.54
N HIS A 205 4.27 3.47 0.27
CA HIS A 205 3.55 2.63 -0.68
C HIS A 205 4.43 1.47 -1.13
N ILE A 206 4.02 0.27 -0.78
CA ILE A 206 4.70 -0.98 -1.10
C ILE A 206 3.79 -1.77 -2.02
N ASP A 207 4.28 -2.09 -3.20
CA ASP A 207 3.53 -2.79 -4.24
C ASP A 207 3.45 -4.30 -3.99
N ASN A 208 2.87 -5.03 -4.91
CA ASN A 208 2.62 -6.47 -4.80
C ASN A 208 3.91 -7.29 -4.82
N LEU A 209 3.89 -8.46 -4.15
CA LEU A 209 4.98 -9.44 -4.18
C LEU A 209 6.34 -8.88 -3.70
N VAL A 210 6.34 -7.88 -2.84
CA VAL A 210 7.57 -7.35 -2.24
C VAL A 210 7.95 -8.20 -1.02
N GLN A 211 9.25 -8.52 -0.88
CA GLN A 211 9.80 -9.14 0.34
C GLN A 211 10.56 -8.10 1.16
N ILE A 212 10.13 -7.88 2.39
CA ILE A 212 10.83 -7.06 3.38
C ILE A 212 11.30 -7.98 4.50
N ALA A 213 12.60 -8.16 4.59
CA ALA A 213 13.19 -9.04 5.60
C ALA A 213 13.25 -8.38 6.99
N HIS A 214 13.64 -9.17 7.98
CA HIS A 214 13.71 -8.79 9.39
C HIS A 214 14.58 -7.53 9.64
N ASN A 215 14.20 -6.72 10.60
CA ASN A 215 14.95 -5.52 11.02
C ASN A 215 15.13 -4.43 9.95
N VAL A 216 14.46 -4.53 8.80
CA VAL A 216 14.46 -3.47 7.79
C VAL A 216 13.72 -2.25 8.33
N LYS A 217 14.26 -1.05 8.07
CA LYS A 217 13.62 0.23 8.41
C LYS A 217 13.36 1.02 7.14
N ILE A 218 12.09 1.27 6.83
CA ILE A 218 11.65 2.05 5.67
C ILE A 218 11.16 3.41 6.15
N GLY A 219 11.75 4.46 5.60
CA GLY A 219 11.41 5.86 5.87
C GLY A 219 10.07 6.28 5.28
N LYS A 220 9.70 7.54 5.54
CA LYS A 220 8.42 8.12 5.11
C LYS A 220 8.34 8.30 3.60
N HIS A 221 7.12 8.19 3.06
CA HIS A 221 6.86 8.44 1.63
C HIS A 221 7.73 7.59 0.68
N ALA A 222 8.20 6.43 1.13
CA ALA A 222 8.90 5.49 0.26
C ALA A 222 7.92 4.85 -0.74
N ILE A 223 8.40 4.63 -1.98
CA ILE A 223 7.65 3.93 -3.02
C ILE A 223 8.48 2.75 -3.48
N ILE A 224 7.97 1.53 -3.25
CA ILE A 224 8.67 0.29 -3.57
C ILE A 224 7.81 -0.50 -4.53
N ALA A 225 8.30 -0.63 -5.76
CA ALA A 225 7.56 -1.31 -6.83
C ALA A 225 7.64 -2.84 -6.69
N ALA A 226 6.77 -3.53 -7.42
CA ALA A 226 6.52 -4.95 -7.31
C ALA A 226 7.77 -5.84 -7.47
N GLN A 227 7.76 -6.97 -6.74
CA GLN A 227 8.81 -8.00 -6.76
C GLN A 227 10.18 -7.51 -6.28
N THR A 228 10.24 -6.40 -5.57
CA THR A 228 11.49 -5.95 -4.92
C THR A 228 11.78 -6.82 -3.69
N GLY A 229 13.05 -7.21 -3.53
CA GLY A 229 13.54 -7.89 -2.33
C GLY A 229 14.47 -6.99 -1.52
N ILE A 230 14.21 -6.80 -0.24
CA ILE A 230 15.04 -6.03 0.67
C ILE A 230 15.53 -6.94 1.79
N ALA A 231 16.84 -7.20 1.80
CA ALA A 231 17.45 -8.10 2.78
C ALA A 231 17.58 -7.44 4.17
N GLY A 232 17.78 -8.29 5.18
CA GLY A 232 17.68 -7.92 6.59
C GLY A 232 18.57 -6.76 7.02
N SER A 233 18.11 -6.01 8.01
CA SER A 233 18.81 -4.88 8.65
C SER A 233 19.17 -3.72 7.70
N THR A 234 18.54 -3.64 6.54
CA THR A 234 18.71 -2.53 5.59
C THR A 234 17.87 -1.32 6.02
N ILE A 235 18.44 -0.13 5.87
CA ILE A 235 17.78 1.15 6.15
C ILE A 235 17.49 1.86 4.83
N ILE A 236 16.24 2.16 4.58
CA ILE A 236 15.77 2.95 3.44
C ILE A 236 15.29 4.29 4.02
N ASP A 237 15.96 5.38 3.68
CA ASP A 237 15.58 6.71 4.19
C ASP A 237 14.30 7.25 3.50
N ASP A 238 13.85 8.46 3.86
CA ASP A 238 12.62 9.07 3.35
C ASP A 238 12.65 9.35 1.85
N PHE A 239 11.48 9.27 1.20
CA PHE A 239 11.26 9.62 -0.21
C PHE A 239 12.09 8.78 -1.20
N VAL A 240 12.52 7.60 -0.81
CA VAL A 240 13.22 6.67 -1.71
C VAL A 240 12.21 6.03 -2.66
N MET A 241 12.63 5.87 -3.92
CA MET A 241 11.86 5.15 -4.95
C MET A 241 12.65 3.94 -5.42
N ILE A 242 12.06 2.74 -5.35
CA ILE A 242 12.70 1.50 -5.80
C ILE A 242 11.88 0.88 -6.93
N GLY A 243 12.52 0.74 -8.08
CA GLY A 243 11.92 0.12 -9.26
C GLY A 243 11.72 -1.38 -9.09
N GLY A 244 10.75 -1.93 -9.83
CA GLY A 244 10.36 -3.34 -9.71
C GLY A 244 11.49 -4.33 -9.96
N GLN A 245 11.42 -5.49 -9.28
CA GLN A 245 12.42 -6.56 -9.37
C GLN A 245 13.84 -6.14 -8.92
N ALA A 246 13.98 -5.06 -8.16
CA ALA A 246 15.26 -4.71 -7.58
C ALA A 246 15.59 -5.61 -6.38
N GLY A 247 16.87 -5.89 -6.18
CA GLY A 247 17.38 -6.63 -5.02
C GLY A 247 18.32 -5.75 -4.19
N ILE A 248 18.05 -5.61 -2.89
CA ILE A 248 18.88 -4.80 -1.98
C ILE A 248 19.52 -5.74 -0.97
N SER A 249 20.86 -5.76 -0.95
CA SER A 249 21.61 -6.57 0.03
C SER A 249 21.39 -6.10 1.46
N GLY A 250 21.64 -6.99 2.41
CA GLY A 250 21.49 -6.71 3.83
C GLY A 250 22.47 -5.68 4.37
N HIS A 251 22.09 -5.04 5.49
CA HIS A 251 22.91 -4.10 6.25
C HIS A 251 23.33 -2.83 5.47
N LEU A 252 22.61 -2.48 4.41
CA LEU A 252 22.85 -1.26 3.64
C LEU A 252 22.04 -0.08 4.16
N LYS A 253 22.51 1.11 3.83
CA LYS A 253 21.77 2.35 4.01
C LYS A 253 21.56 3.03 2.66
N ILE A 254 20.29 3.16 2.25
CA ILE A 254 19.88 3.91 1.06
C ILE A 254 19.45 5.31 1.49
N GLY A 255 20.15 6.32 1.01
CA GLY A 255 19.96 7.70 1.43
C GLY A 255 18.65 8.32 0.92
N LYS A 256 18.24 9.42 1.53
CA LYS A 256 17.01 10.16 1.22
C LYS A 256 16.93 10.59 -0.25
N ASN A 257 15.73 10.52 -0.84
CA ASN A 257 15.43 10.88 -2.23
C ASN A 257 16.17 10.05 -3.30
N VAL A 258 16.80 8.93 -2.94
CA VAL A 258 17.43 8.04 -3.91
C VAL A 258 16.36 7.34 -4.76
N THR A 259 16.65 7.23 -6.06
CA THR A 259 15.86 6.40 -6.98
C THR A 259 16.71 5.23 -7.48
N ILE A 260 16.20 4.01 -7.30
CA ILE A 260 16.82 2.77 -7.77
C ILE A 260 16.05 2.28 -8.99
N ALA A 261 16.73 2.06 -10.10
CA ALA A 261 16.12 1.58 -11.34
C ALA A 261 15.59 0.14 -11.19
N ALA A 262 14.59 -0.21 -11.98
CA ALA A 262 14.07 -1.58 -12.02
C ALA A 262 15.18 -2.61 -12.37
N LYS A 263 15.06 -3.81 -11.79
CA LYS A 263 16.02 -4.93 -11.97
C LYS A 263 17.45 -4.64 -11.48
N SER A 264 17.65 -3.61 -10.67
CA SER A 264 18.98 -3.30 -10.10
C SER A 264 19.30 -4.24 -8.94
N GLY A 265 20.59 -4.66 -8.87
CA GLY A 265 21.17 -5.26 -7.67
C GLY A 265 21.98 -4.20 -6.92
N VAL A 266 21.66 -3.92 -5.67
CA VAL A 266 22.40 -2.98 -4.81
C VAL A 266 23.12 -3.79 -3.76
N THR A 267 24.47 -3.79 -3.81
CA THR A 267 25.32 -4.66 -2.98
C THR A 267 26.29 -3.90 -2.08
N LYS A 268 26.51 -2.61 -2.35
CA LYS A 268 27.43 -1.74 -1.59
C LYS A 268 26.91 -0.31 -1.58
#